data_4c3c31b6e670a18172473cc62b6a7b35
#
_entry.id   4c3c31b6e670a18172473cc62b6a7b35
#
_cell.length_a   1.000
_cell.length_b   1.000
_cell.length_c   1.000
_cell.angle_alpha   90.00
_cell.angle_beta   90.00
_cell.angle_gamma   90.00
#
_symmetry.space_group_name_H-M   'P 1'
#
loop_
_entity.id
_entity.type
_entity.pdbx_description
1 polymer ?
#
loop_
_entity_poly.entity_id
_entity_poly.type
_entity_poly.pdbx_seq_one_letter_code
_entity_poly.pdbx_strand_id
1 'polypeptide(L)'
;MLKDITLGQFFPGNSAVHRLDPRIKIVLTVAFIVLLFLAHGPVSYGLIIAFLAVIIGISRISPKMVLRGLKPILLIVIFTAVLNLFYTPGTYIFQWKFLHISIEGIKLAIFMVLRLMLLIVATSMLTYTTSPIQLTDGLERRLSPLKKLHAPVHELSMMMSIALRFIPTLIEETEKIISAQKARGADFDSGNLIQRAKAMIPILVPLFISAFRRADELATAMECRLYRGDVGRTRMRQLKIARVDICALLWVAALFVVVIALKHFGL
;
A
#
# COMPACT_ATOMS: atom_id res chain seq x y z
N MET A 1 3.56 23.04 2.90
CA MET A 1 3.99 21.88 2.08
C MET A 1 4.06 20.56 2.84
N LEU A 2 4.38 20.50 4.15
CA LEU A 2 4.46 19.25 4.90
C LEU A 2 3.12 18.78 5.48
N LYS A 3 2.09 19.64 5.53
CA LYS A 3 0.75 19.31 6.08
C LYS A 3 -0.04 18.28 5.29
N ASP A 4 0.35 17.97 4.05
CA ASP A 4 -0.32 17.00 3.19
C ASP A 4 0.32 15.59 3.25
N ILE A 5 1.36 15.40 4.07
CA ILE A 5 1.95 14.09 4.32
C ILE A 5 1.05 13.36 5.31
N THR A 6 -0.09 12.87 4.83
CA THR A 6 -0.89 11.89 5.58
C THR A 6 -0.11 10.59 5.63
N LEU A 7 0.39 10.23 6.81
CA LEU A 7 1.01 8.94 7.12
C LEU A 7 0.02 7.81 6.85
N GLY A 8 0.09 7.26 5.62
CA GLY A 8 -0.84 6.27 5.12
C GLY A 8 -2.24 6.87 4.89
N GLN A 9 -2.83 6.58 3.77
CA GLN A 9 -4.21 7.00 3.43
C GLN A 9 -5.25 6.19 4.23
N PHE A 10 -4.99 5.93 5.52
CA PHE A 10 -5.91 5.17 6.36
C PHE A 10 -7.12 6.02 6.74
N PHE A 11 -8.31 5.47 6.49
CA PHE A 11 -9.58 6.05 6.91
C PHE A 11 -10.13 5.28 8.09
N PRO A 12 -10.21 5.90 9.28
CA PRO A 12 -10.81 5.25 10.44
C PRO A 12 -12.30 4.98 10.16
N GLY A 13 -12.69 3.71 10.26
CA GLY A 13 -14.06 3.26 10.02
C GLY A 13 -14.38 2.00 10.84
N ASN A 14 -15.68 1.72 11.02
CA ASN A 14 -16.18 0.57 11.78
C ASN A 14 -16.86 -0.51 10.91
N SER A 15 -16.55 -0.56 9.61
CA SER A 15 -17.14 -1.57 8.72
C SER A 15 -16.59 -2.97 8.99
N ALA A 16 -17.27 -4.00 8.48
CA ALA A 16 -16.80 -5.38 8.56
C ALA A 16 -15.38 -5.54 7.99
N VAL A 17 -15.06 -4.82 6.89
CA VAL A 17 -13.73 -4.83 6.28
C VAL A 17 -12.67 -4.21 7.20
N HIS A 18 -12.99 -3.13 7.94
CA HIS A 18 -12.06 -2.52 8.91
C HIS A 18 -11.74 -3.44 10.09
N ARG A 19 -12.72 -4.25 10.52
CA ARG A 19 -12.60 -5.17 11.67
C ARG A 19 -11.84 -6.46 11.37
N LEU A 20 -11.59 -6.79 10.09
CA LEU A 20 -10.81 -7.95 9.69
C LEU A 20 -9.39 -7.92 10.28
N ASP A 21 -8.88 -9.09 10.66
CA ASP A 21 -7.50 -9.26 11.14
C ASP A 21 -6.51 -8.82 10.03
N PRO A 22 -5.54 -7.92 10.33
CA PRO A 22 -4.56 -7.44 9.35
C PRO A 22 -3.78 -8.56 8.65
N ARG A 23 -3.51 -9.67 9.33
CA ARG A 23 -2.84 -10.85 8.76
C ARG A 23 -3.63 -11.46 7.62
N ILE A 24 -4.96 -11.56 7.81
CA ILE A 24 -5.88 -12.14 6.85
C ILE A 24 -6.08 -11.19 5.69
N LYS A 25 -6.21 -9.88 5.94
CA LYS A 25 -6.29 -8.87 4.88
C LYS A 25 -5.09 -8.90 3.94
N ILE A 26 -3.87 -9.02 4.48
CA ILE A 26 -2.66 -9.15 3.64
C ILE A 26 -2.77 -10.38 2.74
N VAL A 27 -3.15 -11.53 3.30
CA VAL A 27 -3.28 -12.77 2.54
C VAL A 27 -4.36 -12.67 1.48
N LEU A 28 -5.53 -12.12 1.84
CA LEU A 28 -6.64 -11.93 0.90
C LEU A 28 -6.27 -10.97 -0.23
N THR A 29 -5.52 -9.92 0.06
CA THR A 29 -5.03 -8.99 -0.97
C THR A 29 -4.05 -9.68 -1.91
N VAL A 30 -3.09 -10.43 -1.39
CA VAL A 30 -2.15 -11.20 -2.21
C VAL A 30 -2.89 -12.26 -3.03
N ALA A 31 -3.82 -13.00 -2.43
CA ALA A 31 -4.65 -13.98 -3.13
C ALA A 31 -5.45 -13.31 -4.26
N PHE A 32 -6.05 -12.14 -4.00
CA PHE A 32 -6.79 -11.39 -5.00
C PHE A 32 -5.90 -10.90 -6.16
N ILE A 33 -4.67 -10.48 -5.87
CA ILE A 33 -3.67 -10.14 -6.91
C ILE A 33 -3.39 -11.37 -7.79
N VAL A 34 -3.13 -12.53 -7.18
CA VAL A 34 -2.90 -13.78 -7.92
C VAL A 34 -4.13 -14.13 -8.78
N LEU A 35 -5.33 -13.99 -8.21
CA LEU A 35 -6.58 -14.22 -8.94
C LEU A 35 -6.69 -13.34 -10.19
N LEU A 36 -6.35 -12.05 -10.09
CA LEU A 36 -6.36 -11.12 -11.23
C LEU A 36 -5.44 -11.56 -12.38
N PHE A 37 -4.29 -12.16 -12.05
CA PHE A 37 -3.38 -12.70 -13.07
C PHE A 37 -3.86 -14.02 -13.67
N LEU A 38 -4.64 -14.80 -12.93
CA LEU A 38 -5.24 -16.05 -13.41
C LEU A 38 -6.50 -15.83 -14.24
N ALA A 39 -7.17 -14.68 -14.07
CA ALA A 39 -8.41 -14.34 -14.74
C ALA A 39 -8.20 -14.16 -16.26
N HIS A 40 -9.05 -14.83 -17.03
CA HIS A 40 -9.13 -14.75 -18.49
C HIS A 40 -10.60 -14.53 -18.87
N GLY A 41 -10.82 -13.80 -19.96
CA GLY A 41 -12.17 -13.59 -20.48
C GLY A 41 -12.99 -12.49 -19.76
N PRO A 42 -13.99 -11.95 -20.46
CA PRO A 42 -14.80 -10.82 -19.97
C PRO A 42 -15.67 -11.17 -18.78
N VAL A 43 -16.16 -12.42 -18.70
CA VAL A 43 -17.03 -12.89 -17.61
C VAL A 43 -16.27 -12.91 -16.28
N SER A 44 -15.04 -13.43 -16.30
CA SER A 44 -14.17 -13.46 -15.12
C SER A 44 -13.88 -12.06 -14.58
N TYR A 45 -13.57 -11.10 -15.46
CA TYR A 45 -13.35 -9.71 -15.06
C TYR A 45 -14.63 -9.04 -14.54
N GLY A 46 -15.79 -9.31 -15.15
CA GLY A 46 -17.08 -8.82 -14.67
C GLY A 46 -17.39 -9.27 -13.25
N LEU A 47 -17.14 -10.53 -12.95
CA LEU A 47 -17.33 -11.11 -11.61
C LEU A 47 -16.37 -10.50 -10.57
N ILE A 48 -15.10 -10.29 -10.94
CA ILE A 48 -14.10 -9.65 -10.08
C ILE A 48 -14.47 -8.18 -9.79
N ILE A 49 -14.97 -7.45 -10.80
CA ILE A 49 -15.43 -6.06 -10.64
C ILE A 49 -16.65 -6.03 -9.69
N ALA A 50 -17.62 -6.92 -9.87
CA ALA A 50 -18.78 -7.02 -8.99
C ALA A 50 -18.36 -7.31 -7.53
N PHE A 51 -17.45 -8.27 -7.33
CA PHE A 51 -16.91 -8.60 -6.01
C PHE A 51 -16.23 -7.40 -5.36
N LEU A 52 -15.37 -6.68 -6.11
CA LEU A 52 -14.67 -5.51 -5.59
C LEU A 52 -15.63 -4.37 -5.26
N ALA A 53 -16.67 -4.15 -6.10
CA ALA A 53 -17.72 -3.17 -5.85
C ALA A 53 -18.47 -3.47 -4.54
N VAL A 54 -18.77 -4.75 -4.27
CA VAL A 54 -19.38 -5.18 -3.00
C VAL A 54 -18.46 -4.88 -1.82
N ILE A 55 -17.15 -5.17 -1.92
CA ILE A 55 -16.18 -4.84 -0.86
C ILE A 55 -16.14 -3.34 -0.60
N ILE A 56 -16.09 -2.51 -1.65
CA ILE A 56 -16.10 -1.05 -1.53
C ILE A 56 -17.38 -0.59 -0.82
N GLY A 57 -18.55 -1.13 -1.21
CA GLY A 57 -19.83 -0.83 -0.58
C GLY A 57 -19.86 -1.18 0.91
N ILE A 58 -19.41 -2.39 1.29
CA ILE A 58 -19.32 -2.84 2.68
C ILE A 58 -18.32 -2.00 3.49
N SER A 59 -17.22 -1.56 2.88
CA SER A 59 -16.20 -0.75 3.54
C SER A 59 -16.67 0.66 3.89
N ARG A 60 -17.76 1.14 3.26
CA ARG A 60 -18.28 2.52 3.38
C ARG A 60 -17.26 3.59 2.99
N ILE A 61 -16.28 3.24 2.17
CA ILE A 61 -15.30 4.19 1.62
C ILE A 61 -15.96 4.89 0.42
N SER A 62 -15.79 6.21 0.34
CA SER A 62 -16.33 6.98 -0.77
C SER A 62 -15.70 6.53 -2.10
N PRO A 63 -16.51 6.18 -3.13
CA PRO A 63 -15.97 5.79 -4.44
C PRO A 63 -15.15 6.91 -5.10
N LYS A 64 -15.46 8.18 -4.79
CA LYS A 64 -14.63 9.32 -5.24
C LYS A 64 -13.18 9.24 -4.76
N MET A 65 -12.96 8.67 -3.59
CA MET A 65 -11.63 8.49 -3.02
C MET A 65 -10.86 7.38 -3.71
N VAL A 66 -11.53 6.28 -4.01
CA VAL A 66 -10.96 5.17 -4.79
C VAL A 66 -10.54 5.68 -6.18
N LEU A 67 -11.40 6.45 -6.86
CA LEU A 67 -11.10 7.07 -8.15
C LEU A 67 -9.95 8.09 -8.06
N ARG A 68 -9.86 8.84 -6.97
CA ARG A 68 -8.73 9.77 -6.75
C ARG A 68 -7.40 9.03 -6.61
N GLY A 69 -7.40 7.84 -6.00
CA GLY A 69 -6.23 6.96 -5.92
C GLY A 69 -5.75 6.45 -7.29
N LEU A 70 -6.62 6.37 -8.30
CA LEU A 70 -6.24 5.98 -9.66
C LEU A 70 -5.57 7.12 -10.45
N LYS A 71 -5.84 8.38 -10.09
CA LYS A 71 -5.38 9.56 -10.86
C LYS A 71 -3.86 9.61 -11.12
N PRO A 72 -2.97 9.38 -10.14
CA PRO A 72 -1.52 9.46 -10.37
C PRO A 72 -0.99 8.37 -11.31
N ILE A 73 -1.69 7.24 -11.44
CA ILE A 73 -1.27 6.08 -12.23
C ILE A 73 -1.94 6.08 -13.60
N LEU A 74 -2.92 6.94 -13.81
CA LEU A 74 -3.67 7.02 -15.07
C LEU A 74 -2.76 7.25 -16.28
N LEU A 75 -1.68 8.02 -16.12
CA LEU A 75 -0.68 8.24 -17.17
C LEU A 75 -0.01 6.93 -17.58
N ILE A 76 0.40 6.10 -16.63
CA ILE A 76 1.04 4.80 -16.90
C ILE A 76 0.03 3.85 -17.55
N VAL A 77 -1.21 3.85 -17.08
CA VAL A 77 -2.29 3.03 -17.63
C VAL A 77 -2.59 3.40 -19.08
N ILE A 78 -2.68 4.70 -19.41
CA ILE A 78 -2.86 5.18 -20.77
C ILE A 78 -1.66 4.79 -21.64
N PHE A 79 -0.44 4.99 -21.15
CA PHE A 79 0.76 4.66 -21.88
C PHE A 79 0.84 3.17 -22.22
N THR A 80 0.57 2.30 -21.25
CA THR A 80 0.53 0.84 -21.50
C THR A 80 -0.60 0.43 -22.44
N ALA A 81 -1.77 1.08 -22.36
CA ALA A 81 -2.88 0.85 -23.28
C ALA A 81 -2.49 1.19 -24.73
N VAL A 82 -1.87 2.35 -24.93
CA VAL A 82 -1.39 2.81 -26.24
C VAL A 82 -0.33 1.84 -26.80
N LEU A 83 0.64 1.43 -26.00
CA LEU A 83 1.64 0.45 -26.42
C LEU A 83 1.00 -0.87 -26.86
N ASN A 84 0.10 -1.44 -26.05
CA ASN A 84 -0.56 -2.69 -26.40
C ASN A 84 -1.44 -2.56 -27.65
N LEU A 85 -2.08 -1.40 -27.86
CA LEU A 85 -2.92 -1.14 -29.02
C LEU A 85 -2.14 -1.18 -30.33
N PHE A 86 -0.91 -0.61 -30.36
CA PHE A 86 -0.13 -0.43 -31.56
C PHE A 86 0.92 -1.53 -31.81
N TYR A 87 1.45 -2.13 -30.75
CA TYR A 87 2.56 -3.09 -30.83
C TYR A 87 2.13 -4.56 -30.78
N THR A 88 0.84 -4.85 -30.54
CA THR A 88 0.39 -6.25 -30.48
C THR A 88 0.11 -6.77 -31.87
N PRO A 89 0.82 -7.82 -32.36
CA PRO A 89 0.56 -8.45 -33.65
C PRO A 89 -0.78 -9.19 -33.62
N GLY A 90 -1.49 -9.17 -34.74
CA GLY A 90 -2.79 -9.86 -34.89
C GLY A 90 -3.48 -9.50 -36.19
N THR A 91 -4.80 -9.74 -36.25
CA THR A 91 -5.65 -9.36 -37.38
C THR A 91 -5.79 -7.84 -37.44
N TYR A 92 -5.17 -7.23 -38.44
CA TYR A 92 -5.13 -5.77 -38.59
C TYR A 92 -6.46 -5.25 -39.13
N ILE A 93 -7.05 -4.30 -38.38
CA ILE A 93 -8.25 -3.54 -38.84
C ILE A 93 -7.80 -2.32 -39.63
N PHE A 94 -6.69 -1.69 -39.21
CA PHE A 94 -6.19 -0.46 -39.79
C PHE A 94 -4.67 -0.51 -39.87
N GLN A 95 -4.12 -0.25 -41.08
CA GLN A 95 -2.68 -0.20 -41.33
C GLN A 95 -2.33 1.17 -41.91
N TRP A 96 -1.59 1.96 -41.17
CA TRP A 96 -1.04 3.23 -41.66
C TRP A 96 0.44 3.32 -41.32
N LYS A 97 1.28 3.05 -42.33
CA LYS A 97 2.74 3.16 -42.34
C LYS A 97 3.47 2.50 -41.14
N PHE A 98 3.35 3.04 -39.93
CA PHE A 98 3.96 2.53 -38.69
C PHE A 98 2.94 2.17 -37.61
N LEU A 99 1.65 2.51 -37.77
CA LEU A 99 0.61 2.26 -36.79
C LEU A 99 -0.30 1.12 -37.30
N HIS A 100 -0.23 0.00 -36.59
CA HIS A 100 -1.05 -1.16 -36.88
C HIS A 100 -2.01 -1.39 -35.71
N ILE A 101 -3.30 -1.31 -35.94
CA ILE A 101 -4.31 -1.61 -34.92
C ILE A 101 -4.87 -2.99 -35.21
N SER A 102 -4.69 -3.91 -34.27
CA SER A 102 -5.23 -5.27 -34.34
C SER A 102 -6.42 -5.47 -33.38
N ILE A 103 -7.33 -6.38 -33.69
CA ILE A 103 -8.44 -6.76 -32.80
C ILE A 103 -7.90 -7.31 -31.47
N GLU A 104 -6.86 -8.13 -31.57
CA GLU A 104 -6.17 -8.74 -30.44
C GLU A 104 -5.52 -7.66 -29.57
N GLY A 105 -4.91 -6.62 -30.18
CA GLY A 105 -4.33 -5.47 -29.48
C GLY A 105 -5.36 -4.69 -28.70
N ILE A 106 -6.56 -4.45 -29.28
CA ILE A 106 -7.67 -3.77 -28.56
C ILE A 106 -8.10 -4.59 -27.35
N LYS A 107 -8.35 -5.89 -27.53
CA LYS A 107 -8.74 -6.78 -26.43
C LYS A 107 -7.70 -6.79 -25.32
N LEU A 108 -6.43 -6.93 -25.69
CA LEU A 108 -5.32 -6.99 -24.75
C LEU A 108 -5.15 -5.67 -24.00
N ALA A 109 -5.27 -4.53 -24.70
CA ALA A 109 -5.23 -3.21 -24.07
C ALA A 109 -6.35 -3.02 -23.05
N ILE A 110 -7.61 -3.41 -23.38
CA ILE A 110 -8.75 -3.31 -22.46
C ILE A 110 -8.51 -4.17 -21.20
N PHE A 111 -8.13 -5.44 -21.39
CA PHE A 111 -7.88 -6.34 -20.24
C PHE A 111 -6.70 -5.89 -19.38
N MET A 112 -5.63 -5.35 -19.99
CA MET A 112 -4.50 -4.79 -19.24
C MET A 112 -4.89 -3.55 -18.42
N VAL A 113 -5.65 -2.63 -19.01
CA VAL A 113 -6.18 -1.45 -18.31
C VAL A 113 -7.05 -1.88 -17.13
N LEU A 114 -8.00 -2.79 -17.35
CA LEU A 114 -8.86 -3.32 -16.28
C LEU A 114 -8.04 -4.00 -15.19
N ARG A 115 -7.07 -4.83 -15.55
CA ARG A 115 -6.19 -5.52 -14.60
C ARG A 115 -5.44 -4.53 -13.72
N LEU A 116 -4.77 -3.54 -14.32
CA LEU A 116 -4.03 -2.52 -13.59
C LEU A 116 -4.93 -1.71 -12.66
N MET A 117 -6.09 -1.27 -13.15
CA MET A 117 -7.06 -0.53 -12.32
C MET A 117 -7.54 -1.35 -11.13
N LEU A 118 -7.94 -2.61 -11.35
CA LEU A 118 -8.44 -3.49 -10.29
C LEU A 118 -7.34 -3.82 -9.26
N LEU A 119 -6.09 -4.01 -9.70
CA LEU A 119 -4.95 -4.23 -8.83
C LEU A 119 -4.72 -3.03 -7.91
N ILE A 120 -4.74 -1.81 -8.47
CA ILE A 120 -4.56 -0.58 -7.70
C ILE A 120 -5.70 -0.38 -6.71
N VAL A 121 -6.95 -0.60 -7.14
CA VAL A 121 -8.10 -0.48 -6.25
C VAL A 121 -8.00 -1.48 -5.10
N ALA A 122 -7.65 -2.74 -5.37
CA ALA A 122 -7.52 -3.77 -4.33
C ALA A 122 -6.42 -3.44 -3.31
N THR A 123 -5.25 -3.00 -3.77
CA THR A 123 -4.14 -2.59 -2.88
C THR A 123 -4.46 -1.32 -2.11
N SER A 124 -5.15 -0.36 -2.74
CA SER A 124 -5.63 0.85 -2.06
C SER A 124 -6.64 0.54 -0.96
N MET A 125 -7.53 -0.45 -1.18
CA MET A 125 -8.49 -0.89 -0.17
C MET A 125 -7.81 -1.44 1.08
N LEU A 126 -6.70 -2.17 0.94
CA LEU A 126 -5.89 -2.61 2.09
C LEU A 126 -5.36 -1.40 2.88
N THR A 127 -4.80 -0.40 2.20
CA THR A 127 -4.22 0.80 2.81
C THR A 127 -5.29 1.69 3.45
N TYR A 128 -6.47 1.84 2.83
CA TYR A 128 -7.57 2.63 3.37
C TYR A 128 -8.22 2.01 4.59
N THR A 129 -8.24 0.68 4.69
CA THR A 129 -8.93 -0.05 5.77
C THR A 129 -8.03 -0.53 6.88
N THR A 130 -6.70 -0.38 6.77
CA THR A 130 -5.73 -0.90 7.75
C THR A 130 -4.71 0.17 8.09
N SER A 131 -4.55 0.48 9.37
CA SER A 131 -3.55 1.47 9.79
C SER A 131 -2.12 0.92 9.58
N PRO A 132 -1.11 1.78 9.31
CA PRO A 132 0.28 1.35 9.14
C PRO A 132 0.82 0.50 10.29
N ILE A 133 0.46 0.85 11.54
CA ILE A 133 0.85 0.09 12.74
C ILE A 133 0.23 -1.31 12.74
N GLN A 134 -1.06 -1.43 12.39
CA GLN A 134 -1.73 -2.73 12.29
C GLN A 134 -1.13 -3.58 11.16
N LEU A 135 -0.76 -2.94 10.05
CA LEU A 135 -0.12 -3.63 8.93
C LEU A 135 1.24 -4.20 9.34
N THR A 136 2.04 -3.43 10.08
CA THR A 136 3.33 -3.88 10.63
C THR A 136 3.16 -5.06 11.59
N ASP A 137 2.18 -4.99 12.51
CA ASP A 137 1.86 -6.09 13.42
C ASP A 137 1.40 -7.36 12.68
N GLY A 138 0.60 -7.18 11.63
CA GLY A 138 0.14 -8.27 10.78
C GLY A 138 1.29 -8.94 10.03
N LEU A 139 2.21 -8.12 9.49
CA LEU A 139 3.38 -8.57 8.75
C LEU A 139 4.35 -9.34 9.65
N GLU A 140 4.65 -8.84 10.86
CA GLU A 140 5.51 -9.51 11.83
C GLU A 140 5.02 -10.92 12.13
N ARG A 141 3.72 -11.06 12.42
CA ARG A 141 3.15 -12.38 12.71
C ARG A 141 3.17 -13.32 11.50
N ARG A 142 3.01 -12.77 10.30
CA ARG A 142 3.04 -13.57 9.07
C ARG A 142 4.46 -14.01 8.73
N LEU A 143 5.45 -13.15 8.98
CA LEU A 143 6.87 -13.46 8.80
C LEU A 143 7.49 -14.22 9.98
N SER A 144 6.74 -14.46 11.06
CA SER A 144 7.20 -15.23 12.21
C SER A 144 7.83 -16.61 11.86
N PRO A 145 7.37 -17.38 10.86
CA PRO A 145 8.07 -18.61 10.45
C PRO A 145 9.50 -18.38 9.98
N LEU A 146 9.83 -17.19 9.45
CA LEU A 146 11.19 -16.84 9.02
C LEU A 146 12.18 -16.70 10.19
N LYS A 147 11.70 -16.61 11.45
CA LYS A 147 12.55 -16.68 12.64
C LYS A 147 13.34 -18.00 12.67
N LYS A 148 12.81 -19.09 12.11
CA LYS A 148 13.52 -20.38 11.99
C LYS A 148 14.74 -20.28 11.06
N LEU A 149 14.77 -19.29 10.17
CA LEU A 149 15.89 -18.97 9.26
C LEU A 149 16.81 -17.89 9.85
N HIS A 150 16.77 -17.65 11.18
CA HIS A 150 17.53 -16.61 11.88
C HIS A 150 17.28 -15.19 11.41
N ALA A 151 16.13 -14.91 10.73
CA ALA A 151 15.77 -13.56 10.35
C ALA A 151 15.30 -12.75 11.59
N PRO A 152 15.80 -11.52 11.82
CA PRO A 152 15.44 -10.69 12.96
C PRO A 152 14.06 -10.00 12.75
N VAL A 153 13.00 -10.83 12.58
CA VAL A 153 11.65 -10.35 12.23
C VAL A 153 11.06 -9.46 13.33
N HIS A 154 11.35 -9.80 14.60
CA HIS A 154 10.84 -9.03 15.72
C HIS A 154 11.51 -7.65 15.81
N GLU A 155 12.81 -7.61 15.67
CA GLU A 155 13.61 -6.39 15.70
C GLU A 155 13.20 -5.44 14.57
N LEU A 156 13.02 -5.97 13.36
CA LEU A 156 12.53 -5.19 12.22
C LEU A 156 11.14 -4.62 12.48
N SER A 157 10.22 -5.42 13.01
CA SER A 157 8.86 -4.95 13.32
C SER A 157 8.87 -3.88 14.42
N MET A 158 9.71 -4.05 15.43
CA MET A 158 9.87 -3.07 16.49
C MET A 158 10.44 -1.75 15.94
N MET A 159 11.49 -1.81 15.12
CA MET A 159 12.06 -0.63 14.46
C MET A 159 11.00 0.09 13.60
N MET A 160 10.20 -0.63 12.81
CA MET A 160 9.11 -0.06 12.03
C MET A 160 8.04 0.60 12.90
N SER A 161 7.66 -0.03 14.01
CA SER A 161 6.66 0.50 14.94
C SER A 161 7.14 1.78 15.63
N ILE A 162 8.43 1.82 16.03
CA ILE A 162 9.08 3.00 16.60
C ILE A 162 9.15 4.11 15.54
N ALA A 163 9.60 3.80 14.32
CA ALA A 163 9.67 4.76 13.23
C ALA A 163 8.30 5.38 12.93
N LEU A 164 7.25 4.55 12.75
CA LEU A 164 5.89 5.03 12.50
C LEU A 164 5.35 5.93 13.62
N ARG A 165 5.77 5.70 14.87
CA ARG A 165 5.40 6.55 16.00
C ARG A 165 6.14 7.88 15.98
N PHE A 166 7.41 7.90 15.58
CA PHE A 166 8.24 9.11 15.59
C PHE A 166 8.03 10.00 14.38
N ILE A 167 7.56 9.48 13.23
CA ILE A 167 7.35 10.29 12.02
C ILE A 167 6.49 11.53 12.28
N PRO A 168 5.29 11.45 12.92
CA PRO A 168 4.50 12.67 13.20
C PRO A 168 5.28 13.70 14.01
N THR A 169 5.99 13.25 15.04
CA THR A 169 6.76 14.13 15.92
C THR A 169 7.93 14.78 15.19
N LEU A 170 8.63 14.02 14.29
CA LEU A 170 9.71 14.58 13.46
C LEU A 170 9.18 15.58 12.43
N ILE A 171 7.98 15.38 11.89
CA ILE A 171 7.32 16.35 10.99
C ILE A 171 7.05 17.66 11.75
N GLU A 172 6.46 17.60 12.92
CA GLU A 172 6.19 18.78 13.74
C GLU A 172 7.48 19.51 14.12
N GLU A 173 8.52 18.78 14.46
CA GLU A 173 9.83 19.32 14.79
C GLU A 173 10.50 19.98 13.58
N THR A 174 10.40 19.34 12.42
CA THR A 174 10.87 19.90 11.15
C THR A 174 10.17 21.22 10.84
N GLU A 175 8.85 21.30 11.01
CA GLU A 175 8.10 22.55 10.83
C GLU A 175 8.56 23.67 11.79
N LYS A 176 8.84 23.33 13.04
CA LYS A 176 9.39 24.28 14.05
C LYS A 176 10.78 24.78 13.63
N ILE A 177 11.66 23.86 13.20
CA ILE A 177 13.03 24.21 12.76
C ILE A 177 12.95 25.09 11.50
N ILE A 178 12.12 24.75 10.51
CA ILE A 178 11.92 25.56 9.29
C ILE A 178 11.44 26.97 9.66
N SER A 179 10.46 27.08 10.55
CA SER A 179 9.91 28.37 10.99
C SER A 179 10.97 29.21 11.69
N ALA A 180 11.78 28.60 12.57
CA ALA A 180 12.87 29.28 13.25
C ALA A 180 13.97 29.75 12.28
N GLN A 181 14.33 28.93 11.29
CA GLN A 181 15.35 29.29 10.30
C GLN A 181 14.83 30.39 9.35
N LYS A 182 13.57 30.37 8.95
CA LYS A 182 12.94 31.46 8.19
C LYS A 182 12.95 32.79 8.98
N ALA A 183 12.69 32.76 10.28
CA ALA A 183 12.79 33.94 11.14
C ALA A 183 14.23 34.51 11.22
N ARG A 184 15.25 33.66 11.00
CA ARG A 184 16.67 34.05 10.90
C ARG A 184 17.09 34.52 9.52
N GLY A 185 16.14 34.62 8.57
CA GLY A 185 16.39 35.09 7.20
C GLY A 185 16.82 33.97 6.24
N ALA A 186 16.67 32.69 6.60
CA ALA A 186 16.99 31.61 5.67
C ALA A 186 15.92 31.52 4.56
N ASP A 187 16.38 31.49 3.32
CA ASP A 187 15.56 31.30 2.13
C ASP A 187 15.79 29.90 1.56
N PHE A 188 14.71 29.10 1.45
CA PHE A 188 14.73 27.72 0.99
C PHE A 188 14.19 27.57 -0.44
N ASP A 189 13.59 28.63 -0.99
CA ASP A 189 12.84 28.58 -2.24
C ASP A 189 13.61 29.18 -3.42
N SER A 190 14.61 30.04 -3.18
CA SER A 190 15.40 30.72 -4.22
C SER A 190 16.72 29.98 -4.54
N GLY A 191 17.24 30.24 -5.76
CA GLY A 191 18.54 29.74 -6.19
C GLY A 191 18.54 28.41 -6.94
N ASN A 192 19.77 27.99 -7.34
CA ASN A 192 20.05 26.75 -8.05
C ASN A 192 19.83 25.52 -7.14
N LEU A 193 19.67 24.31 -7.73
CA LEU A 193 19.47 23.06 -6.99
C LEU A 193 20.52 22.82 -5.89
N ILE A 194 21.80 23.18 -6.18
CA ILE A 194 22.91 23.03 -5.20
C ILE A 194 22.74 24.04 -4.04
N GLN A 195 22.32 25.26 -4.32
CA GLN A 195 22.06 26.28 -3.29
C GLN A 195 20.88 25.90 -2.41
N ARG A 196 19.80 25.37 -2.98
CA ARG A 196 18.67 24.82 -2.23
C ARG A 196 19.07 23.64 -1.34
N ALA A 197 19.90 22.72 -1.86
CA ALA A 197 20.43 21.61 -1.06
C ALA A 197 21.26 22.09 0.12
N LYS A 198 22.15 23.09 -0.08
CA LYS A 198 22.93 23.72 1.01
C LYS A 198 22.04 24.44 2.01
N ALA A 199 20.98 25.12 1.56
CA ALA A 199 20.02 25.78 2.44
C ALA A 199 19.25 24.79 3.36
N MET A 200 19.15 23.50 2.99
CA MET A 200 18.54 22.48 3.85
C MET A 200 19.45 21.98 4.98
N ILE A 201 20.77 22.20 4.92
CA ILE A 201 21.72 21.75 5.97
C ILE A 201 21.35 22.29 7.37
N PRO A 202 21.02 23.60 7.55
CA PRO A 202 20.59 24.13 8.84
C PRO A 202 19.30 23.53 9.39
N ILE A 203 18.52 22.82 8.58
CA ILE A 203 17.33 22.07 9.02
C ILE A 203 17.74 20.63 9.39
N LEU A 204 18.56 19.99 8.55
CA LEU A 204 18.94 18.59 8.72
C LEU A 204 19.78 18.36 9.97
N VAL A 205 20.78 19.23 10.24
CA VAL A 205 21.69 19.04 11.38
C VAL A 205 20.94 19.03 12.74
N PRO A 206 20.11 20.04 13.07
CA PRO A 206 19.33 20.01 14.31
C PRO A 206 18.37 18.83 14.38
N LEU A 207 17.75 18.45 13.25
CA LEU A 207 16.83 17.31 13.18
C LEU A 207 17.54 16.00 13.49
N PHE A 208 18.77 15.78 12.96
CA PHE A 208 19.57 14.60 13.28
C PHE A 208 19.94 14.57 14.77
N ILE A 209 20.41 15.69 15.32
CA ILE A 209 20.79 15.78 16.74
C ILE A 209 19.57 15.42 17.63
N SER A 210 18.40 15.95 17.30
CA SER A 210 17.17 15.66 18.02
C SER A 210 16.78 14.18 17.90
N ALA A 211 16.88 13.62 16.69
CA ALA A 211 16.57 12.20 16.46
C ALA A 211 17.48 11.27 17.26
N PHE A 212 18.79 11.53 17.30
CA PHE A 212 19.73 10.76 18.12
C PHE A 212 19.45 10.90 19.62
N ARG A 213 19.19 12.11 20.11
CA ARG A 213 18.82 12.32 21.52
C ARG A 213 17.59 11.51 21.92
N ARG A 214 16.55 11.50 21.07
CA ARG A 214 15.35 10.66 21.30
C ARG A 214 15.64 9.17 21.28
N ALA A 215 16.57 8.74 20.38
CA ALA A 215 16.98 7.34 20.33
C ALA A 215 17.67 6.93 21.64
N ASP A 216 18.58 7.76 22.17
CA ASP A 216 19.26 7.52 23.45
C ASP A 216 18.28 7.51 24.63
N GLU A 217 17.34 8.48 24.68
CA GLU A 217 16.31 8.52 25.71
C GLU A 217 15.42 7.26 25.66
N LEU A 218 15.03 6.81 24.45
CA LEU A 218 14.26 5.60 24.29
C LEU A 218 15.06 4.36 24.67
N ALA A 219 16.33 4.26 24.28
CA ALA A 219 17.21 3.14 24.62
C ALA A 219 17.37 3.04 26.16
N THR A 220 17.68 4.15 26.83
CA THR A 220 17.77 4.22 28.29
C THR A 220 16.46 3.81 28.96
N ALA A 221 15.32 4.28 28.46
CA ALA A 221 14.00 3.91 28.99
C ALA A 221 13.70 2.41 28.79
N MET A 222 14.18 1.80 27.70
CA MET A 222 14.02 0.37 27.46
C MET A 222 14.93 -0.45 28.39
N GLU A 223 16.18 -0.03 28.59
CA GLU A 223 17.12 -0.66 29.52
C GLU A 223 16.58 -0.62 30.97
N CYS A 224 16.09 0.52 31.43
CA CYS A 224 15.44 0.66 32.74
C CYS A 224 14.23 -0.25 32.93
N ARG A 225 13.57 -0.64 31.82
CA ARG A 225 12.45 -1.60 31.84
C ARG A 225 12.90 -3.04 31.64
N LEU A 226 14.20 -3.31 31.68
CA LEU A 226 14.80 -4.64 31.51
C LEU A 226 14.41 -5.28 30.16
N TYR A 227 14.42 -4.48 29.08
CA TYR A 227 14.14 -5.00 27.76
C TYR A 227 15.24 -5.99 27.33
N ARG A 228 14.87 -7.24 27.01
CA ARG A 228 15.77 -8.33 26.62
C ARG A 228 15.44 -8.89 25.21
N GLY A 229 15.02 -8.04 24.29
CA GLY A 229 14.63 -8.50 22.95
C GLY A 229 13.29 -9.25 22.95
N ASP A 230 13.24 -10.36 22.21
CA ASP A 230 12.00 -11.15 21.99
C ASP A 230 11.81 -12.25 23.07
N VAL A 231 12.79 -12.46 23.96
CA VAL A 231 12.80 -13.57 24.91
C VAL A 231 11.81 -13.32 26.05
N GLY A 232 10.81 -14.21 26.23
CA GLY A 232 9.83 -14.17 27.32
C GLY A 232 8.79 -13.05 27.24
N ARG A 233 8.70 -12.33 26.12
CA ARG A 233 7.80 -11.18 25.96
C ARG A 233 6.37 -11.60 25.63
N THR A 234 5.41 -11.05 26.35
CA THR A 234 3.98 -11.13 26.03
C THR A 234 3.51 -9.86 25.33
N ARG A 235 2.50 -9.98 24.45
CA ARG A 235 1.89 -8.84 23.77
C ARG A 235 0.66 -8.36 24.50
N MET A 236 0.57 -7.06 24.75
CA MET A 236 -0.60 -6.44 25.36
C MET A 236 -1.84 -6.55 24.46
N ARG A 237 -1.70 -6.40 23.14
CA ARG A 237 -2.76 -6.56 22.18
C ARG A 237 -2.56 -7.86 21.38
N GLN A 238 -3.43 -8.83 21.60
CA GLN A 238 -3.42 -10.10 20.87
C GLN A 238 -4.41 -10.01 19.69
N LEU A 239 -3.93 -10.28 18.49
CA LEU A 239 -4.78 -10.46 17.32
C LEU A 239 -5.50 -11.81 17.44
N LYS A 240 -6.83 -11.81 17.42
CA LYS A 240 -7.68 -13.02 17.47
C LYS A 240 -8.48 -13.11 16.17
N ILE A 241 -8.47 -14.29 15.57
CA ILE A 241 -9.26 -14.58 14.37
C ILE A 241 -10.75 -14.56 14.77
N ALA A 242 -11.53 -13.73 14.13
CA ALA A 242 -12.96 -13.59 14.32
C ALA A 242 -13.74 -14.40 13.26
N ARG A 243 -15.04 -14.65 13.50
CA ARG A 243 -15.91 -15.30 12.50
C ARG A 243 -15.96 -14.56 11.16
N VAL A 244 -15.85 -13.25 11.20
CA VAL A 244 -15.81 -12.39 10.00
C VAL A 244 -14.60 -12.70 9.11
N ASP A 245 -13.46 -13.05 9.72
CA ASP A 245 -12.24 -13.40 9.00
C ASP A 245 -12.40 -14.72 8.22
N ILE A 246 -13.05 -15.70 8.84
CA ILE A 246 -13.33 -17.00 8.21
C ILE A 246 -14.31 -16.82 7.05
N CYS A 247 -15.37 -16.02 7.24
CA CYS A 247 -16.30 -15.70 6.16
C CYS A 247 -15.60 -15.01 4.99
N ALA A 248 -14.70 -14.05 5.24
CA ALA A 248 -13.95 -13.37 4.20
C ALA A 248 -13.02 -14.33 3.43
N LEU A 249 -12.36 -15.26 4.12
CA LEU A 249 -11.56 -16.31 3.50
C LEU A 249 -12.39 -17.21 2.60
N LEU A 250 -13.54 -17.66 3.08
CA LEU A 250 -14.47 -18.50 2.29
C LEU A 250 -14.97 -17.77 1.05
N TRP A 251 -15.31 -16.49 1.16
CA TRP A 251 -15.76 -15.68 0.02
C TRP A 251 -14.70 -15.55 -1.07
N VAL A 252 -13.45 -15.28 -0.69
CA VAL A 252 -12.34 -15.19 -1.66
C VAL A 252 -12.00 -16.56 -2.21
N ALA A 253 -12.06 -17.64 -1.39
CA ALA A 253 -11.83 -18.99 -1.88
C ALA A 253 -12.92 -19.42 -2.87
N ALA A 254 -14.20 -19.11 -2.61
CA ALA A 254 -15.30 -19.35 -3.56
C ALA A 254 -15.08 -18.59 -4.88
N LEU A 255 -14.68 -17.30 -4.80
CA LEU A 255 -14.35 -16.52 -5.99
C LEU A 255 -13.20 -17.16 -6.78
N PHE A 256 -12.17 -17.67 -6.10
CA PHE A 256 -11.06 -18.38 -6.73
C PHE A 256 -11.53 -19.61 -7.52
N VAL A 257 -12.35 -20.44 -6.88
CA VAL A 257 -12.91 -21.65 -7.50
C VAL A 257 -13.73 -21.29 -8.74
N VAL A 258 -14.60 -20.27 -8.64
CA VAL A 258 -15.44 -19.84 -9.76
C VAL A 258 -14.60 -19.31 -10.93
N VAL A 259 -13.60 -18.46 -10.67
CA VAL A 259 -12.73 -17.90 -11.72
C VAL A 259 -11.90 -18.99 -12.39
N ILE A 260 -11.40 -19.98 -11.64
CA ILE A 260 -10.67 -21.11 -12.21
C ILE A 260 -11.60 -21.98 -13.04
N ALA A 261 -12.82 -22.25 -12.57
CA ALA A 261 -13.82 -22.99 -13.34
C ALA A 261 -14.18 -22.27 -14.66
N LEU A 262 -14.42 -20.96 -14.62
CA LEU A 262 -14.69 -20.16 -15.83
C LEU A 262 -13.51 -20.24 -16.82
N LYS A 263 -12.27 -20.17 -16.32
CA LYS A 263 -11.08 -20.34 -17.16
C LYS A 263 -11.05 -21.72 -17.84
N HIS A 264 -11.48 -22.77 -17.14
CA HIS A 264 -11.50 -24.14 -17.70
C HIS A 264 -12.59 -24.26 -18.80
N PHE A 265 -13.69 -23.52 -18.67
CA PHE A 265 -14.75 -23.47 -19.69
C PHE A 265 -14.48 -22.47 -20.83
N GLY A 266 -13.33 -21.77 -20.83
CA GLY A 266 -12.93 -20.81 -21.87
C GLY A 266 -13.68 -19.47 -21.86
N LEU A 267 -14.33 -19.12 -20.71
CA LEU A 267 -15.14 -17.90 -20.52
C LEU A 267 -14.40 -16.78 -19.75
#